data_817cd96055c7d6e7ebc702a5fa52fa4d
#
_entry.id   817cd96055c7d6e7ebc702a5fa52fa4d
#
_cell.length_a   1.000
_cell.length_b   1.000
_cell.length_c   1.000
_cell.angle_alpha   90.00
_cell.angle_beta   90.00
_cell.angle_gamma   90.00
#
_symmetry.space_group_name_H-M   'P 1'
#
loop_
_entity.id
_entity.type
_entity.pdbx_description
1 polymer ?
#
loop_
_entity_poly.entity_id
_entity_poly.type
_entity_poly.pdbx_seq_one_letter_code
_entity_poly.pdbx_strand_id
1 'polypeptide(L)'
;SSAASDVYKRQIQNEILKQLKKIFDDLKIRAYDEDTKRGLLRYVLLREAFFTKEILITIVTSSDIFPSRSEVIKRIRDISPRIKTIIQNINPRKTSIVLGEKEKILFGQGFIIDKLGDFSFRITSKSFYQVNPLQTLKLYSQIRELASFQGYETIIDAYSGVGTIGMFLSNDVREVVCVENNKQAVSAAILNAKINQIKNITFICDDATHYLKKLSQTSARIDAIIMDPPRSGSTVEFLKAIIHFKPSKIIYVSCNPETLVRDLKELKIAYQISNVVCVDTVSYTHLT
;
A
#
# COMPACT_ATOMS: atom_id res chain seq x y z
N SER A 1 20.37 0.53 15.35
CA SER A 1 19.36 -0.49 15.71
C SER A 1 18.45 -0.90 14.56
N SER A 2 18.24 -0.11 13.51
CA SER A 2 17.43 -0.50 12.34
C SER A 2 18.10 -1.61 11.51
N ALA A 3 19.39 -1.53 11.27
CA ALA A 3 20.14 -2.53 10.50
C ALA A 3 20.12 -3.93 11.15
N ALA A 4 20.26 -4.02 12.48
CA ALA A 4 20.18 -5.28 13.19
C ALA A 4 18.77 -5.93 13.10
N SER A 5 17.71 -5.10 13.14
CA SER A 5 16.33 -5.56 12.96
C SER A 5 16.10 -6.10 11.54
N ASP A 6 16.66 -5.47 10.52
CA ASP A 6 16.53 -5.89 9.13
C ASP A 6 17.31 -7.18 8.85
N VAL A 7 18.50 -7.35 9.41
CA VAL A 7 19.28 -8.60 9.33
C VAL A 7 18.52 -9.75 9.98
N TYR A 8 17.97 -9.55 11.17
CA TYR A 8 17.19 -10.57 11.87
C TYR A 8 15.91 -10.95 11.12
N LYS A 9 15.22 -9.96 10.55
CA LYS A 9 14.03 -10.16 9.71
C LYS A 9 14.35 -11.01 8.48
N ARG A 10 15.46 -10.72 7.79
CA ARG A 10 15.94 -11.51 6.65
C ARG A 10 16.29 -12.96 7.04
N GLN A 11 16.89 -13.17 8.22
CA GLN A 11 17.22 -14.51 8.70
C GLN A 11 15.97 -15.37 8.89
N ILE A 12 14.92 -14.84 9.52
CA ILE A 12 13.64 -15.55 9.71
C ILE A 12 12.97 -15.84 8.36
N GLN A 13 12.94 -14.86 7.46
CA GLN A 13 12.36 -15.06 6.14
C GLN A 13 13.11 -16.14 5.35
N ASN A 14 14.44 -16.13 5.39
CA ASN A 14 15.26 -17.14 4.73
C ASN A 14 15.03 -18.52 5.32
N GLU A 15 14.88 -18.63 6.64
CA GLU A 15 14.58 -19.91 7.29
C GLU A 15 13.21 -20.44 6.85
N ILE A 16 12.19 -19.61 6.83
CA ILE A 16 10.86 -19.99 6.33
C ILE A 16 10.95 -20.45 4.87
N LEU A 17 11.65 -19.71 4.01
CA LEU A 17 11.81 -20.09 2.60
C LEU A 17 12.53 -21.43 2.41
N LYS A 18 13.56 -21.72 3.21
CA LYS A 18 14.22 -23.04 3.22
C LYS A 18 13.27 -24.16 3.59
N GLN A 19 12.46 -23.97 4.64
CA GLN A 19 11.49 -24.95 5.06
C GLN A 19 10.37 -25.14 4.04
N LEU A 20 9.89 -24.06 3.40
CA LEU A 20 8.93 -24.14 2.30
C LEU A 20 9.48 -24.95 1.13
N LYS A 21 10.75 -24.70 0.74
CA LYS A 21 11.40 -25.46 -0.31
C LYS A 21 11.42 -26.96 0.03
N LYS A 22 11.82 -27.31 1.26
CA LYS A 22 11.82 -28.71 1.73
C LYS A 22 10.43 -29.36 1.66
N ILE A 23 9.38 -28.65 2.08
CA ILE A 23 7.99 -29.13 2.01
C ILE A 23 7.60 -29.44 0.56
N PHE A 24 7.91 -28.54 -0.38
CA PHE A 24 7.58 -28.76 -1.79
C PHE A 24 8.37 -29.89 -2.41
N ASP A 25 9.65 -30.02 -2.08
CA ASP A 25 10.51 -31.13 -2.55
C ASP A 25 10.00 -32.47 -2.03
N ASP A 26 9.72 -32.59 -0.71
CA ASP A 26 9.21 -33.83 -0.07
C ASP A 26 7.87 -34.28 -0.69
N LEU A 27 6.99 -33.30 -1.01
CA LEU A 27 5.67 -33.56 -1.58
C LEU A 27 5.67 -33.62 -3.11
N LYS A 28 6.86 -33.58 -3.73
CA LYS A 28 7.08 -33.67 -5.18
C LYS A 28 6.30 -32.59 -5.97
N ILE A 29 6.14 -31.41 -5.38
CA ILE A 29 5.52 -30.26 -6.05
C ILE A 29 6.59 -29.57 -6.89
N ARG A 30 6.51 -29.80 -8.21
CA ARG A 30 7.54 -29.35 -9.14
C ARG A 30 7.48 -27.83 -9.36
N ALA A 31 8.66 -27.18 -9.36
CA ALA A 31 8.79 -25.82 -9.83
C ALA A 31 8.35 -25.71 -11.29
N TYR A 32 7.75 -24.58 -11.64
CA TYR A 32 7.35 -24.26 -13.00
C TYR A 32 8.59 -23.87 -13.81
N ASP A 33 8.76 -24.54 -14.92
CA ASP A 33 9.83 -24.27 -15.87
C ASP A 33 9.27 -23.39 -17.00
N GLU A 34 9.86 -22.23 -17.17
CA GLU A 34 9.38 -21.21 -18.13
C GLU A 34 9.64 -21.63 -19.59
N ASP A 35 10.62 -22.51 -19.86
CA ASP A 35 10.94 -22.98 -21.22
C ASP A 35 10.01 -24.13 -21.64
N THR A 36 9.90 -25.14 -20.79
CA THR A 36 9.06 -26.32 -21.08
C THR A 36 7.58 -26.11 -20.76
N LYS A 37 7.22 -25.03 -20.04
CA LYS A 37 5.86 -24.72 -19.55
C LYS A 37 5.28 -25.84 -18.67
N ARG A 38 6.14 -26.60 -17.96
CA ARG A 38 5.74 -27.70 -17.09
C ARG A 38 6.07 -27.36 -15.63
N GLY A 39 5.30 -27.93 -14.72
CA GLY A 39 5.42 -27.68 -13.27
C GLY A 39 4.30 -26.79 -12.75
N LEU A 40 4.19 -26.70 -11.43
CA LEU A 40 3.10 -26.03 -10.75
C LEU A 40 3.53 -24.75 -10.06
N LEU A 41 4.61 -24.82 -9.26
CA LEU A 41 5.04 -23.75 -8.38
C LEU A 41 5.83 -22.69 -9.16
N ARG A 42 5.27 -21.49 -9.31
CA ARG A 42 5.95 -20.38 -10.00
C ARG A 42 6.74 -19.50 -9.04
N TYR A 43 6.08 -19.01 -8.00
CA TYR A 43 6.67 -18.11 -7.02
C TYR A 43 6.13 -18.40 -5.61
N VAL A 44 6.89 -17.99 -4.63
CA VAL A 44 6.44 -17.87 -3.25
C VAL A 44 6.73 -16.44 -2.80
N LEU A 45 5.70 -15.72 -2.38
CA LEU A 45 5.84 -14.39 -1.81
C LEU A 45 5.57 -14.48 -0.31
N LEU A 46 6.47 -13.92 0.47
CA LEU A 46 6.36 -13.81 1.90
C LEU A 46 6.23 -12.35 2.29
N ARG A 47 5.14 -12.02 2.97
CA ARG A 47 4.92 -10.70 3.55
C ARG A 47 4.89 -10.83 5.06
N GLU A 48 5.68 -10.02 5.72
CA GLU A 48 5.72 -9.93 7.17
C GLU A 48 5.30 -8.51 7.60
N ALA A 49 4.30 -8.45 8.46
CA ALA A 49 3.89 -7.22 9.13
C ALA A 49 5.03 -6.71 10.02
N PHE A 50 5.29 -5.41 9.99
CA PHE A 50 6.45 -4.85 10.68
C PHE A 50 6.27 -4.85 12.22
N PHE A 51 5.12 -4.43 12.70
CA PHE A 51 4.85 -4.31 14.14
C PHE A 51 4.24 -5.58 14.72
N THR A 52 3.23 -6.16 14.09
CA THR A 52 2.55 -7.36 14.59
C THR A 52 3.33 -8.64 14.37
N LYS A 53 4.31 -8.62 13.44
CA LYS A 53 5.11 -9.79 13.03
C LYS A 53 4.29 -10.91 12.42
N GLU A 54 3.06 -10.67 12.04
CA GLU A 54 2.23 -11.61 11.32
C GLU A 54 2.79 -11.88 9.92
N ILE A 55 2.65 -13.11 9.45
CA ILE A 55 3.20 -13.55 8.16
C ILE A 55 2.06 -14.03 7.26
N LEU A 56 2.07 -13.51 6.03
CA LEU A 56 1.26 -13.95 4.91
C LEU A 56 2.15 -14.64 3.89
N ILE A 57 1.76 -15.86 3.49
CA ILE A 57 2.44 -16.61 2.44
C ILE A 57 1.52 -16.69 1.23
N THR A 58 2.00 -16.25 0.07
CA THR A 58 1.32 -16.40 -1.21
C THR A 58 2.08 -17.41 -2.07
N ILE A 59 1.44 -18.52 -2.39
CA ILE A 59 1.96 -19.56 -3.26
C ILE A 59 1.39 -19.32 -4.65
N VAL A 60 2.24 -18.93 -5.60
CA VAL A 60 1.82 -18.67 -6.99
C VAL A 60 1.95 -19.94 -7.80
N THR A 61 0.83 -20.39 -8.36
CA THR A 61 0.75 -21.65 -9.13
C THR A 61 0.36 -21.37 -10.59
N SER A 62 0.84 -22.23 -11.49
CA SER A 62 0.51 -22.17 -12.93
C SER A 62 -0.93 -22.60 -13.21
N SER A 63 -1.53 -23.36 -12.30
CA SER A 63 -2.91 -23.89 -12.44
C SER A 63 -3.65 -23.85 -11.11
N ASP A 64 -4.95 -24.07 -11.17
CA ASP A 64 -5.84 -24.12 -10.02
C ASP A 64 -5.66 -25.40 -9.17
N ILE A 65 -5.27 -26.50 -9.81
CA ILE A 65 -5.08 -27.78 -9.14
C ILE A 65 -3.82 -27.74 -8.28
N PHE A 66 -3.97 -27.98 -6.99
CA PHE A 66 -2.86 -27.98 -6.04
C PHE A 66 -2.78 -29.35 -5.35
N PRO A 67 -1.86 -30.25 -5.79
CA PRO A 67 -1.68 -31.57 -5.19
C PRO A 67 -1.27 -31.48 -3.73
N SER A 68 -1.67 -32.45 -2.93
CA SER A 68 -1.32 -32.56 -1.51
C SER A 68 -1.62 -31.28 -0.70
N ARG A 69 -2.60 -30.48 -1.13
CA ARG A 69 -2.91 -29.15 -0.56
C ARG A 69 -3.04 -29.18 0.95
N SER A 70 -3.77 -30.13 1.50
CA SER A 70 -4.02 -30.22 2.95
C SER A 70 -2.72 -30.46 3.73
N GLU A 71 -1.85 -31.30 3.22
CA GLU A 71 -0.56 -31.60 3.85
C GLU A 71 0.40 -30.41 3.73
N VAL A 72 0.42 -29.74 2.57
CA VAL A 72 1.19 -28.48 2.39
C VAL A 72 0.77 -27.45 3.43
N ILE A 73 -0.54 -27.19 3.56
CA ILE A 73 -1.06 -26.21 4.50
C ILE A 73 -0.68 -26.56 5.93
N LYS A 74 -0.85 -27.83 6.33
CA LYS A 74 -0.51 -28.32 7.67
C LYS A 74 0.97 -28.05 7.97
N ARG A 75 1.88 -28.53 7.11
CA ARG A 75 3.33 -28.38 7.29
C ARG A 75 3.78 -26.93 7.30
N ILE A 76 3.19 -26.08 6.45
CA ILE A 76 3.50 -24.63 6.45
C ILE A 76 3.08 -23.98 7.78
N ARG A 77 1.92 -24.31 8.30
CA ARG A 77 1.47 -23.79 9.60
C ARG A 77 2.38 -24.20 10.75
N ASP A 78 2.93 -25.40 10.68
CA ASP A 78 3.83 -25.95 11.71
C ASP A 78 5.21 -25.24 11.73
N ILE A 79 5.57 -24.49 10.66
CA ILE A 79 6.82 -23.72 10.63
C ILE A 79 6.82 -22.63 11.71
N SER A 80 5.72 -21.87 11.83
CA SER A 80 5.66 -20.76 12.78
C SER A 80 4.22 -20.34 13.08
N PRO A 81 3.88 -20.08 14.36
CA PRO A 81 2.57 -19.55 14.76
C PRO A 81 2.32 -18.12 14.23
N ARG A 82 3.36 -17.46 13.71
CA ARG A 82 3.27 -16.14 13.06
C ARG A 82 2.65 -16.21 11.67
N ILE A 83 2.58 -17.38 11.04
CA ILE A 83 1.91 -17.57 9.75
C ILE A 83 0.40 -17.54 9.98
N LYS A 84 -0.21 -16.41 9.65
CA LYS A 84 -1.65 -16.14 9.89
C LYS A 84 -2.52 -16.46 8.70
N THR A 85 -1.94 -16.45 7.50
CA THR A 85 -2.72 -16.73 6.28
C THR A 85 -1.84 -17.29 5.17
N ILE A 86 -2.42 -18.21 4.39
CA ILE A 86 -1.80 -18.82 3.21
C ILE A 86 -2.77 -18.66 2.06
N ILE A 87 -2.28 -18.11 0.95
CA ILE A 87 -3.05 -17.85 -0.27
C ILE A 87 -2.44 -18.63 -1.42
N GLN A 88 -3.25 -19.29 -2.21
CA GLN A 88 -2.90 -19.72 -3.55
C GLN A 88 -3.26 -18.62 -4.53
N ASN A 89 -2.30 -18.08 -5.24
CA ASN A 89 -2.52 -17.18 -6.37
C ASN A 89 -2.33 -17.98 -7.67
N ILE A 90 -3.33 -17.94 -8.55
CA ILE A 90 -3.33 -18.72 -9.78
C ILE A 90 -2.91 -17.81 -10.92
N ASN A 91 -1.72 -18.05 -11.46
CA ASN A 91 -1.16 -17.30 -12.57
C ASN A 91 -0.77 -18.21 -13.74
N PRO A 92 -1.69 -18.48 -14.68
CA PRO A 92 -1.41 -19.28 -15.88
C PRO A 92 -0.69 -18.47 -16.98
N ARG A 93 -0.49 -17.16 -16.80
CA ARG A 93 0.04 -16.26 -17.83
C ARG A 93 1.51 -16.56 -18.13
N LYS A 94 1.89 -16.41 -19.39
CA LYS A 94 3.28 -16.53 -19.86
C LYS A 94 3.97 -15.16 -19.89
N THR A 95 3.86 -14.41 -18.81
CA THR A 95 4.40 -13.04 -18.69
C THR A 95 5.24 -12.92 -17.44
N SER A 96 6.02 -11.84 -17.33
CA SER A 96 6.81 -11.49 -16.13
C SER A 96 5.96 -11.05 -14.92
N ILE A 97 4.64 -10.92 -15.09
CA ILE A 97 3.75 -10.56 -13.98
C ILE A 97 3.70 -11.72 -12.99
N VAL A 98 4.08 -11.46 -11.76
CA VAL A 98 4.19 -12.46 -10.70
C VAL A 98 2.81 -12.95 -10.24
N LEU A 99 1.87 -12.02 -9.96
CA LEU A 99 0.56 -12.34 -9.42
C LEU A 99 -0.52 -12.41 -10.52
N GLY A 100 -1.28 -13.50 -10.52
CA GLY A 100 -2.47 -13.65 -11.34
C GLY A 100 -3.70 -12.95 -10.73
N GLU A 101 -4.81 -13.01 -11.44
CA GLU A 101 -6.06 -12.37 -11.01
C GLU A 101 -6.79 -13.17 -9.94
N LYS A 102 -6.80 -14.50 -10.06
CA LYS A 102 -7.53 -15.39 -9.18
C LYS A 102 -6.72 -15.78 -7.95
N GLU A 103 -7.38 -15.74 -6.80
CA GLU A 103 -6.80 -16.18 -5.53
C GLU A 103 -7.77 -17.08 -4.77
N LYS A 104 -7.20 -18.03 -4.02
CA LYS A 104 -7.90 -18.88 -3.09
C LYS A 104 -7.23 -18.79 -1.73
N ILE A 105 -8.01 -18.50 -0.70
CA ILE A 105 -7.53 -18.56 0.68
C ILE A 105 -7.43 -20.04 1.06
N LEU A 106 -6.23 -20.48 1.33
CA LEU A 106 -5.97 -21.87 1.76
C LEU A 106 -6.03 -22.01 3.28
N PHE A 107 -5.62 -20.96 4.00
CA PHE A 107 -5.65 -20.88 5.45
C PHE A 107 -5.77 -19.44 5.91
N GLY A 108 -6.45 -19.21 7.05
CA GLY A 108 -6.61 -17.90 7.66
C GLY A 108 -7.65 -17.03 6.96
N GLN A 109 -7.48 -15.70 7.06
CA GLN A 109 -8.47 -14.71 6.58
C GLN A 109 -8.13 -14.09 5.23
N GLY A 110 -7.01 -14.48 4.60
CA GLY A 110 -6.55 -13.89 3.34
C GLY A 110 -5.81 -12.55 3.51
N PHE A 111 -5.52 -12.15 4.73
CA PHE A 111 -4.76 -10.95 5.07
C PHE A 111 -4.05 -11.10 6.40
N ILE A 112 -3.11 -10.21 6.65
CA ILE A 112 -2.49 -9.96 7.95
C ILE A 112 -2.76 -8.54 8.36
N ILE A 113 -2.61 -8.24 9.65
CA ILE A 113 -2.76 -6.89 10.19
C ILE A 113 -1.36 -6.33 10.50
N ASP A 114 -1.10 -5.10 10.09
CA ASP A 114 0.02 -4.33 10.61
C ASP A 114 -0.49 -3.03 11.23
N LYS A 115 0.37 -2.37 12.00
CA LYS A 115 0.08 -1.09 12.62
C LYS A 115 0.92 0.01 11.99
N LEU A 116 0.36 1.21 11.89
CA LEU A 116 1.08 2.42 11.53
C LEU A 116 0.61 3.53 12.49
N GLY A 117 1.42 3.81 13.52
CA GLY A 117 0.96 4.58 14.68
C GLY A 117 -0.20 3.87 15.38
N ASP A 118 -1.28 4.61 15.61
CA ASP A 118 -2.49 4.09 16.27
C ASP A 118 -3.42 3.32 15.32
N PHE A 119 -3.13 3.33 14.02
CA PHE A 119 -4.00 2.74 13.02
C PHE A 119 -3.57 1.33 12.62
N SER A 120 -4.56 0.46 12.42
CA SER A 120 -4.39 -0.91 11.95
C SER A 120 -4.74 -1.02 10.46
N PHE A 121 -3.88 -1.70 9.69
CA PHE A 121 -4.06 -1.86 8.25
C PHE A 121 -4.05 -3.33 7.85
N ARG A 122 -4.99 -3.71 6.98
CA ARG A 122 -5.00 -5.03 6.36
C ARG A 122 -3.99 -5.05 5.21
N ILE A 123 -3.12 -6.05 5.24
CA ILE A 123 -2.15 -6.33 4.19
C ILE A 123 -2.56 -7.63 3.51
N THR A 124 -2.88 -7.55 2.21
CA THR A 124 -3.17 -8.72 1.36
C THR A 124 -1.98 -9.04 0.47
N SER A 125 -2.06 -10.11 -0.31
CA SER A 125 -1.06 -10.45 -1.35
C SER A 125 -0.83 -9.31 -2.35
N LYS A 126 -1.87 -8.57 -2.71
CA LYS A 126 -1.89 -7.54 -3.76
C LYS A 126 -1.84 -6.10 -3.25
N SER A 127 -2.08 -5.86 -1.95
CA SER A 127 -2.08 -4.49 -1.45
C SER A 127 -0.68 -3.88 -1.48
N PHE A 128 -0.61 -2.61 -1.89
CA PHE A 128 0.58 -1.81 -1.65
C PHE A 128 0.64 -1.46 -0.16
N TYR A 129 1.80 -1.64 0.44
CA TYR A 129 2.09 -1.22 1.81
C TYR A 129 3.52 -0.70 1.87
N GLN A 130 3.73 0.39 2.58
CA GLN A 130 5.03 1.06 2.66
C GLN A 130 6.10 0.13 3.23
N VAL A 131 7.25 0.08 2.58
CA VAL A 131 8.34 -0.86 2.91
C VAL A 131 9.00 -0.50 4.24
N ASN A 132 9.03 0.78 4.60
CA ASN A 132 9.64 1.29 5.83
C ASN A 132 8.62 2.03 6.70
N PRO A 133 7.86 1.32 7.56
CA PRO A 133 6.81 1.93 8.38
C PRO A 133 7.29 3.01 9.35
N LEU A 134 8.53 2.91 9.86
CA LEU A 134 9.09 3.91 10.76
C LEU A 134 9.32 5.24 10.04
N GLN A 135 9.85 5.20 8.83
CA GLN A 135 10.03 6.41 8.04
C GLN A 135 8.71 6.95 7.48
N THR A 136 7.77 6.05 7.20
CA THR A 136 6.40 6.44 6.83
C THR A 136 5.72 7.21 7.96
N LEU A 137 5.88 6.79 9.21
CA LEU A 137 5.38 7.53 10.37
C LEU A 137 6.02 8.91 10.50
N LYS A 138 7.32 9.03 10.25
CA LYS A 138 8.00 10.34 10.24
C LYS A 138 7.44 11.24 9.14
N LEU A 139 7.25 10.70 7.93
CA LEU A 139 6.65 11.43 6.83
C LEU A 139 5.24 11.93 7.19
N TYR A 140 4.40 11.07 7.74
CA TYR A 140 3.03 11.44 8.12
C TYR A 140 2.99 12.43 9.28
N SER A 141 3.93 12.32 10.23
CA SER A 141 4.10 13.31 11.29
C SER A 141 4.50 14.68 10.72
N GLN A 142 5.38 14.71 9.72
CA GLN A 142 5.73 15.97 9.04
C GLN A 142 4.55 16.54 8.26
N ILE A 143 3.75 15.70 7.58
CA ILE A 143 2.52 16.16 6.92
C ILE A 143 1.56 16.78 7.94
N ARG A 144 1.35 16.15 9.10
CA ARG A 144 0.49 16.65 10.18
C ARG A 144 0.99 17.99 10.73
N GLU A 145 2.29 18.10 10.99
CA GLU A 145 2.92 19.32 11.50
C GLU A 145 2.79 20.47 10.50
N LEU A 146 3.12 20.26 9.23
CA LEU A 146 3.01 21.25 8.17
C LEU A 146 1.56 21.64 7.87
N ALA A 147 0.65 20.68 7.99
CA ALA A 147 -0.78 20.91 7.82
C ALA A 147 -1.33 21.83 8.88
N SER A 148 -0.91 21.69 10.16
CA SER A 148 -1.36 22.50 11.30
C SER A 148 -2.87 22.68 11.32
N PHE A 149 -3.63 21.59 11.13
CA PHE A 149 -5.08 21.63 11.12
C PHE A 149 -5.64 21.95 12.51
N GLN A 150 -6.81 22.59 12.55
CA GLN A 150 -7.46 23.08 13.76
C GLN A 150 -8.75 22.29 14.09
N GLY A 151 -9.06 21.24 13.34
CA GLY A 151 -10.19 20.36 13.57
C GLY A 151 -11.48 20.74 12.83
N TYR A 152 -11.54 21.89 12.16
CA TYR A 152 -12.73 22.32 11.41
C TYR A 152 -12.60 22.16 9.90
N GLU A 153 -11.43 21.77 9.42
CA GLU A 153 -11.16 21.66 7.99
C GLU A 153 -11.82 20.45 7.35
N THR A 154 -12.25 20.61 6.10
CA THR A 154 -12.55 19.53 5.18
C THR A 154 -11.39 19.40 4.20
N ILE A 155 -10.79 18.22 4.11
CA ILE A 155 -9.61 17.98 3.28
C ILE A 155 -9.87 16.93 2.21
N ILE A 156 -9.14 17.01 1.09
CA ILE A 156 -9.05 15.95 0.10
C ILE A 156 -7.69 15.27 0.22
N ASP A 157 -7.68 13.93 0.31
CA ASP A 157 -6.51 13.08 0.10
C ASP A 157 -6.61 12.50 -1.32
N ALA A 158 -5.89 13.13 -2.25
CA ALA A 158 -5.86 12.76 -3.66
C ALA A 158 -4.77 11.72 -3.94
N TYR A 159 -5.07 10.76 -4.81
CA TYR A 159 -4.23 9.56 -5.02
C TYR A 159 -4.10 8.74 -3.74
N SER A 160 -5.19 8.61 -2.99
CA SER A 160 -5.17 8.15 -1.60
C SER A 160 -4.79 6.67 -1.42
N GLY A 161 -4.75 5.87 -2.48
CA GLY A 161 -4.46 4.45 -2.40
C GLY A 161 -5.38 3.73 -1.42
N VAL A 162 -4.81 3.09 -0.40
CA VAL A 162 -5.58 2.43 0.67
C VAL A 162 -5.97 3.39 1.80
N GLY A 163 -5.84 4.70 1.59
CA GLY A 163 -6.32 5.76 2.49
C GLY A 163 -5.43 6.04 3.71
N THR A 164 -4.14 5.70 3.65
CA THR A 164 -3.26 5.78 4.83
C THR A 164 -3.04 7.20 5.33
N ILE A 165 -2.81 8.16 4.44
CA ILE A 165 -2.60 9.56 4.82
C ILE A 165 -3.91 10.16 5.36
N GLY A 166 -5.00 9.97 4.62
CA GLY A 166 -6.31 10.47 5.05
C GLY A 166 -6.74 9.93 6.41
N MET A 167 -6.55 8.62 6.68
CA MET A 167 -6.84 8.02 7.98
C MET A 167 -5.95 8.60 9.08
N PHE A 168 -4.65 8.79 8.81
CA PHE A 168 -3.72 9.35 9.77
C PHE A 168 -4.09 10.78 10.19
N LEU A 169 -4.64 11.57 9.26
CA LEU A 169 -5.08 12.94 9.50
C LEU A 169 -6.52 13.06 10.00
N SER A 170 -7.30 11.97 10.01
CA SER A 170 -8.73 12.02 10.32
C SER A 170 -9.04 12.57 11.72
N ASN A 171 -8.14 12.40 12.68
CA ASN A 171 -8.32 12.92 14.04
C ASN A 171 -8.06 14.42 14.15
N ASP A 172 -7.44 15.03 13.14
CA ASP A 172 -7.01 16.43 13.17
C ASP A 172 -7.94 17.35 12.36
N VAL A 173 -8.97 16.78 11.69
CA VAL A 173 -9.86 17.52 10.77
C VAL A 173 -11.32 17.15 10.98
N ARG A 174 -12.21 18.01 10.49
CA ARG A 174 -13.65 17.72 10.52
C ARG A 174 -14.02 16.57 9.59
N GLU A 175 -13.47 16.56 8.39
CA GLU A 175 -13.82 15.59 7.36
C GLU A 175 -12.66 15.34 6.39
N VAL A 176 -12.51 14.09 5.98
CA VAL A 176 -11.55 13.66 4.96
C VAL A 176 -12.29 13.05 3.78
N VAL A 177 -11.98 13.49 2.58
CA VAL A 177 -12.43 12.88 1.33
C VAL A 177 -11.24 12.27 0.61
N CYS A 178 -11.14 10.94 0.62
CA CYS A 178 -10.12 10.19 -0.10
C CYS A 178 -10.58 9.90 -1.53
N VAL A 179 -9.75 10.26 -2.52
CA VAL A 179 -10.05 10.04 -3.94
C VAL A 179 -9.00 9.13 -4.55
N GLU A 180 -9.44 7.99 -5.09
CA GLU A 180 -8.58 6.96 -5.67
C GLU A 180 -9.28 6.30 -6.87
N ASN A 181 -8.57 6.11 -7.97
CA ASN A 181 -9.13 5.51 -9.17
C ASN A 181 -9.16 3.97 -9.15
N ASN A 182 -8.35 3.34 -8.31
CA ASN A 182 -8.28 1.89 -8.18
C ASN A 182 -9.37 1.36 -7.25
N LYS A 183 -10.39 0.72 -7.82
CA LYS A 183 -11.50 0.14 -7.06
C LYS A 183 -11.09 -0.84 -5.96
N GLN A 184 -10.01 -1.59 -6.15
CA GLN A 184 -9.51 -2.54 -5.14
C GLN A 184 -8.87 -1.81 -3.96
N ALA A 185 -8.13 -0.73 -4.24
CA ALA A 185 -7.55 0.13 -3.20
C ALA A 185 -8.64 0.82 -2.38
N VAL A 186 -9.67 1.38 -3.05
CA VAL A 186 -10.84 1.98 -2.37
C VAL A 186 -11.56 0.96 -1.48
N SER A 187 -11.79 -0.26 -1.98
CA SER A 187 -12.41 -1.31 -1.17
C SER A 187 -11.58 -1.67 0.07
N ALA A 188 -10.25 -1.73 -0.08
CA ALA A 188 -9.34 -1.96 1.05
C ALA A 188 -9.35 -0.79 2.03
N ALA A 189 -9.38 0.46 1.54
CA ALA A 189 -9.44 1.66 2.35
C ALA A 189 -10.71 1.71 3.22
N ILE A 190 -11.87 1.41 2.65
CA ILE A 190 -13.15 1.33 3.40
C ILE A 190 -13.06 0.31 4.54
N LEU A 191 -12.47 -0.87 4.28
CA LEU A 191 -12.29 -1.89 5.31
C LEU A 191 -11.30 -1.44 6.40
N ASN A 192 -10.23 -0.76 6.02
CA ASN A 192 -9.26 -0.21 6.98
C ASN A 192 -9.89 0.88 7.85
N ALA A 193 -10.66 1.81 7.27
CA ALA A 193 -11.38 2.83 8.05
C ALA A 193 -12.36 2.21 9.04
N LYS A 194 -13.08 1.14 8.62
CA LYS A 194 -14.00 0.40 9.49
C LYS A 194 -13.28 -0.26 10.68
N ILE A 195 -12.13 -0.90 10.45
CA ILE A 195 -11.33 -1.53 11.52
C ILE A 195 -10.89 -0.48 12.54
N ASN A 196 -10.52 0.72 12.08
CA ASN A 196 -10.07 1.82 12.92
C ASN A 196 -11.24 2.68 13.46
N GLN A 197 -12.50 2.31 13.18
CA GLN A 197 -13.70 3.01 13.64
C GLN A 197 -13.74 4.51 13.24
N ILE A 198 -13.10 4.87 12.12
CA ILE A 198 -13.07 6.24 11.62
C ILE A 198 -14.44 6.55 10.96
N LYS A 199 -15.07 7.64 11.38
CA LYS A 199 -16.43 8.01 10.96
C LYS A 199 -16.47 9.23 10.04
N ASN A 200 -15.44 10.06 10.07
CA ASN A 200 -15.33 11.32 9.33
C ASN A 200 -14.49 11.21 8.06
N ILE A 201 -14.48 10.02 7.44
CA ILE A 201 -13.75 9.75 6.20
C ILE A 201 -14.68 9.17 5.14
N THR A 202 -14.61 9.70 3.93
CA THR A 202 -15.37 9.25 2.76
C THR A 202 -14.40 8.81 1.68
N PHE A 203 -14.70 7.71 0.99
CA PHE A 203 -13.87 7.19 -0.11
C PHE A 203 -14.62 7.28 -1.43
N ILE A 204 -14.00 7.93 -2.41
CA ILE A 204 -14.51 8.15 -3.75
C ILE A 204 -13.65 7.34 -4.73
N CYS A 205 -14.30 6.45 -5.50
CA CYS A 205 -13.64 5.72 -6.58
C CYS A 205 -13.78 6.52 -7.88
N ASP A 206 -12.85 7.44 -8.12
CA ASP A 206 -12.86 8.33 -9.30
C ASP A 206 -11.43 8.79 -9.61
N ASP A 207 -11.22 9.33 -10.80
CA ASP A 207 -10.03 10.11 -11.11
C ASP A 207 -10.04 11.42 -10.33
N ALA A 208 -8.90 11.77 -9.72
CA ALA A 208 -8.79 12.95 -8.86
C ALA A 208 -9.13 14.25 -9.61
N THR A 209 -8.74 14.36 -10.89
CA THR A 209 -9.06 15.52 -11.74
C THR A 209 -10.55 15.62 -12.01
N HIS A 210 -11.16 14.49 -12.35
CA HIS A 210 -12.59 14.43 -12.64
C HIS A 210 -13.41 14.76 -11.39
N TYR A 211 -13.04 14.21 -10.25
CA TYR A 211 -13.70 14.50 -8.98
C TYR A 211 -13.61 15.99 -8.62
N LEU A 212 -12.41 16.58 -8.70
CA LEU A 212 -12.21 17.99 -8.35
C LEU A 212 -12.97 18.94 -9.31
N LYS A 213 -13.02 18.61 -10.60
CA LYS A 213 -13.83 19.35 -11.58
C LYS A 213 -15.33 19.30 -11.29
N LYS A 214 -15.86 18.13 -10.91
CA LYS A 214 -17.25 18.00 -10.46
C LYS A 214 -17.52 18.82 -9.21
N LEU A 215 -16.63 18.73 -8.25
CA LEU A 215 -16.76 19.42 -6.97
C LEU A 215 -16.75 20.95 -7.17
N SER A 216 -15.96 21.48 -8.12
CA SER A 216 -15.92 22.92 -8.44
C SER A 216 -17.24 23.48 -9.01
N GLN A 217 -18.15 22.61 -9.44
CA GLN A 217 -19.50 23.00 -9.90
C GLN A 217 -20.52 23.05 -8.74
N THR A 218 -20.11 22.74 -7.54
CA THR A 218 -20.92 22.76 -6.33
C THR A 218 -20.49 23.91 -5.41
N SER A 219 -21.25 24.14 -4.35
CA SER A 219 -20.86 25.08 -3.28
C SER A 219 -19.95 24.44 -2.21
N ALA A 220 -19.40 23.26 -2.49
CA ALA A 220 -18.53 22.57 -1.54
C ALA A 220 -17.25 23.37 -1.30
N ARG A 221 -16.87 23.46 -0.02
CA ARG A 221 -15.63 24.10 0.40
C ARG A 221 -14.64 23.03 0.85
N ILE A 222 -13.46 23.07 0.29
CA ILE A 222 -12.30 22.25 0.70
C ILE A 222 -11.21 23.19 1.16
N ASP A 223 -10.73 22.97 2.37
CA ASP A 223 -9.73 23.83 3.01
C ASP A 223 -8.32 23.44 2.61
N ALA A 224 -8.05 22.14 2.42
CA ALA A 224 -6.74 21.68 1.97
C ALA A 224 -6.82 20.46 1.04
N ILE A 225 -5.80 20.31 0.18
CA ILE A 225 -5.57 19.12 -0.62
C ILE A 225 -4.20 18.55 -0.27
N ILE A 226 -4.20 17.25 0.10
CA ILE A 226 -3.00 16.44 0.22
C ILE A 226 -2.93 15.58 -1.03
N MET A 227 -1.75 15.46 -1.64
CA MET A 227 -1.56 14.65 -2.84
C MET A 227 -0.26 13.89 -2.78
N ASP A 228 -0.32 12.59 -3.07
CA ASP A 228 0.84 11.68 -3.18
C ASP A 228 0.78 10.96 -4.55
N PRO A 229 1.05 11.67 -5.65
CA PRO A 229 0.94 11.11 -6.98
C PRO A 229 2.05 10.07 -7.26
N PRO A 230 1.90 9.26 -8.33
CA PRO A 230 2.93 8.31 -8.75
C PRO A 230 4.22 9.02 -9.17
N ARG A 231 5.30 8.24 -9.43
CA ARG A 231 6.62 8.76 -9.85
C ARG A 231 6.58 9.67 -11.06
N SER A 232 5.58 9.55 -11.93
CA SER A 232 5.37 10.43 -13.08
C SER A 232 4.90 11.84 -12.70
N GLY A 233 4.63 12.08 -11.42
CA GLY A 233 4.02 13.32 -10.93
C GLY A 233 2.52 13.37 -11.20
N SER A 234 1.95 14.56 -10.99
CA SER A 234 0.54 14.83 -11.25
C SER A 234 0.30 15.23 -12.70
N THR A 235 -0.96 15.25 -13.12
CA THR A 235 -1.36 15.74 -14.44
C THR A 235 -1.51 17.28 -14.41
N VAL A 236 -1.20 17.91 -15.53
CA VAL A 236 -1.37 19.38 -15.67
C VAL A 236 -2.85 19.77 -15.45
N GLU A 237 -3.77 18.93 -15.88
CA GLU A 237 -5.22 19.11 -15.72
C GLU A 237 -5.62 19.11 -14.24
N PHE A 238 -5.03 18.23 -13.43
CA PHE A 238 -5.29 18.20 -11.99
C PHE A 238 -4.74 19.44 -11.29
N LEU A 239 -3.50 19.84 -11.62
CA LEU A 239 -2.89 21.05 -11.07
C LEU A 239 -3.70 22.32 -11.41
N LYS A 240 -4.17 22.43 -12.65
CA LYS A 240 -5.09 23.52 -13.07
C LYS A 240 -6.42 23.47 -12.33
N ALA A 241 -6.96 22.27 -12.08
CA ALA A 241 -8.19 22.14 -11.31
C ALA A 241 -7.98 22.59 -9.85
N ILE A 242 -6.85 22.27 -9.23
CA ILE A 242 -6.49 22.78 -7.89
C ILE A 242 -6.42 24.32 -7.90
N ILE A 243 -5.70 24.91 -8.87
CA ILE A 243 -5.57 26.36 -8.99
C ILE A 243 -6.94 27.04 -9.16
N HIS A 244 -7.82 26.43 -9.92
CA HIS A 244 -9.19 26.92 -10.10
C HIS A 244 -10.04 26.80 -8.83
N PHE A 245 -9.94 25.66 -8.14
CA PHE A 245 -10.70 25.38 -6.90
C PHE A 245 -10.22 26.24 -5.72
N LYS A 246 -8.94 26.60 -5.68
CA LYS A 246 -8.29 27.48 -4.71
C LYS A 246 -8.41 27.01 -3.24
N PRO A 247 -8.04 25.77 -2.89
CA PRO A 247 -7.91 25.43 -1.47
C PRO A 247 -6.88 26.34 -0.80
N SER A 248 -7.04 26.57 0.50
CA SER A 248 -6.12 27.46 1.24
C SER A 248 -4.73 26.87 1.38
N LYS A 249 -4.60 25.54 1.31
CA LYS A 249 -3.34 24.80 1.52
C LYS A 249 -3.24 23.60 0.58
N ILE A 250 -2.02 23.37 0.09
CA ILE A 250 -1.66 22.16 -0.65
C ILE A 250 -0.47 21.50 0.04
N ILE A 251 -0.55 20.19 0.29
CA ILE A 251 0.57 19.39 0.76
C ILE A 251 0.87 18.36 -0.32
N TYR A 252 2.04 18.50 -0.94
CA TYR A 252 2.51 17.64 -2.01
C TYR A 252 3.59 16.68 -1.48
N VAL A 253 3.28 15.40 -1.44
CA VAL A 253 4.24 14.33 -1.19
C VAL A 253 4.79 13.85 -2.53
N SER A 254 6.10 13.70 -2.66
CA SER A 254 6.72 13.24 -3.91
C SER A 254 7.87 12.30 -3.66
N CYS A 255 7.94 11.24 -4.44
CA CYS A 255 9.07 10.32 -4.48
C CYS A 255 10.04 10.61 -5.65
N ASN A 256 9.78 11.66 -6.46
CA ASN A 256 10.62 12.05 -7.60
C ASN A 256 10.80 13.58 -7.64
N PRO A 257 12.01 14.10 -7.35
CA PRO A 257 12.29 15.53 -7.35
C PRO A 257 12.07 16.22 -8.70
N GLU A 258 12.33 15.55 -9.82
CA GLU A 258 12.23 16.14 -11.16
C GLU A 258 10.75 16.46 -11.49
N THR A 259 9.87 15.49 -11.25
CA THR A 259 8.44 15.68 -11.48
C THR A 259 7.83 16.65 -10.47
N LEU A 260 8.32 16.66 -9.23
CA LEU A 260 7.92 17.66 -8.23
C LEU A 260 8.25 19.08 -8.71
N VAL A 261 9.47 19.34 -9.20
CA VAL A 261 9.86 20.65 -9.71
C VAL A 261 9.00 21.07 -10.89
N ARG A 262 8.68 20.14 -11.80
CA ARG A 262 7.77 20.40 -12.93
C ARG A 262 6.39 20.83 -12.44
N ASP A 263 5.80 20.10 -11.52
CA ASP A 263 4.45 20.32 -11.02
C ASP A 263 4.36 21.59 -10.16
N LEU A 264 5.40 21.87 -9.38
CA LEU A 264 5.49 23.10 -8.60
C LEU A 264 5.59 24.35 -9.48
N LYS A 265 6.16 24.27 -10.69
CA LYS A 265 6.14 25.41 -11.64
C LYS A 265 4.71 25.82 -12.01
N GLU A 266 3.82 24.85 -12.21
CA GLU A 266 2.40 25.11 -12.48
C GLU A 266 1.69 25.70 -11.24
N LEU A 267 1.89 25.09 -10.07
CA LEU A 267 1.25 25.53 -8.83
C LEU A 267 1.71 26.94 -8.39
N LYS A 268 2.95 27.32 -8.67
CA LYS A 268 3.50 28.66 -8.33
C LYS A 268 2.77 29.83 -8.99
N ILE A 269 1.93 29.57 -9.98
CA ILE A 269 1.06 30.60 -10.59
C ILE A 269 0.08 31.17 -9.54
N ALA A 270 -0.37 30.34 -8.58
CA ALA A 270 -1.39 30.73 -7.60
C ALA A 270 -0.95 30.50 -6.13
N TYR A 271 0.13 29.78 -5.89
CA TYR A 271 0.59 29.40 -4.55
C TYR A 271 2.06 29.76 -4.33
N GLN A 272 2.41 30.00 -3.08
CA GLN A 272 3.79 30.14 -2.64
C GLN A 272 4.23 28.88 -1.92
N ILE A 273 5.49 28.47 -2.15
CA ILE A 273 6.10 27.36 -1.42
C ILE A 273 6.52 27.88 -0.05
N SER A 274 5.90 27.39 1.00
CA SER A 274 6.22 27.78 2.37
C SER A 274 7.31 26.91 2.99
N ASN A 275 7.24 25.60 2.76
CA ASN A 275 8.16 24.63 3.36
C ASN A 275 8.52 23.52 2.37
N VAL A 276 9.74 22.98 2.49
CA VAL A 276 10.19 21.77 1.82
C VAL A 276 10.90 20.91 2.85
N VAL A 277 10.46 19.65 2.98
CA VAL A 277 11.04 18.69 3.92
C VAL A 277 11.41 17.41 3.16
N CYS A 278 12.60 16.89 3.42
CA CYS A 278 13.05 15.61 2.86
C CYS A 278 12.93 14.52 3.92
N VAL A 279 12.28 13.42 3.57
CA VAL A 279 12.18 12.22 4.42
C VAL A 279 12.69 11.03 3.64
N ASP A 280 13.72 10.36 4.15
CA ASP A 280 14.25 9.14 3.54
C ASP A 280 13.35 7.94 3.90
N THR A 281 12.49 7.58 2.96
CA THR A 281 11.57 6.43 3.10
C THR A 281 12.15 5.14 2.53
N VAL A 282 13.31 5.19 1.87
CA VAL A 282 13.96 4.02 1.26
C VAL A 282 14.68 3.21 2.34
N SER A 283 14.38 1.91 2.44
CA SER A 283 15.25 1.01 3.19
C SER A 283 16.48 0.71 2.34
N TYR A 284 17.63 1.24 2.74
CA TYR A 284 18.90 0.87 2.12
C TYR A 284 19.16 -0.62 2.32
N THR A 285 18.97 -1.38 1.26
CA THR A 285 19.62 -2.66 1.10
C THR A 285 20.94 -2.37 0.38
N HIS A 286 22.04 -2.28 1.11
CA HIS A 286 23.34 -2.40 0.47
C HIS A 286 23.41 -3.79 -0.16
N LEU A 287 23.35 -3.82 -1.49
CA LEU A 287 23.82 -4.94 -2.27
C LEU A 287 25.35 -4.76 -2.33
N THR A 288 26.05 -5.47 -1.50
CA THR A 288 27.47 -5.77 -1.70
C THR A 288 27.57 -7.00 -2.56
#